data_0d42c85c97d6a5d381e0a6316a52bcc9
#
_entry.id   0d42c85c97d6a5d381e0a6316a52bcc9
#
_cell.length_a   1.000
_cell.length_b   1.000
_cell.length_c   1.000
_cell.angle_alpha   90.00
_cell.angle_beta   90.00
_cell.angle_gamma   90.00
#
_symmetry.space_group_name_H-M   'P 1'
#
loop_
_entity.id
_entity.type
_entity.pdbx_description
1 polymer ?
#
loop_
_entity_poly.entity_id
_entity_poly.type
_entity_poly.pdbx_seq_one_letter_code
_entity_poly.pdbx_strand_id
1 'polypeptide(L)' 'SKRELKQVILNRLQELPDMQRKVLALYYGEDLHLREIAEVFGLTESRICQIHSQAILSIRSYLQRFEGGLVDRMKSLKRA' A
#
# COMPACT_ATOMS: atom_id res chain seq x y z
N SER A 1 -13.28 -1.25 -14.03
CA SER A 1 -13.69 0.10 -13.66
C SER A 1 -12.92 0.57 -12.42
N LYS A 2 -13.01 1.86 -12.15
CA LYS A 2 -12.39 2.44 -10.96
C LYS A 2 -12.95 1.84 -9.67
N ARG A 3 -14.24 1.52 -9.67
CA ARG A 3 -14.90 0.91 -8.51
C ARG A 3 -14.36 -0.49 -8.25
N GLU A 4 -14.16 -1.27 -9.30
CA GLU A 4 -13.62 -2.61 -9.19
C GLU A 4 -12.18 -2.59 -8.67
N LEU A 5 -11.35 -1.71 -9.22
CA LEU A 5 -9.96 -1.57 -8.77
C LEU A 5 -9.90 -1.16 -7.31
N LYS A 6 -10.73 -0.21 -6.90
CA LYS A 6 -10.80 0.23 -5.52
C LYS A 6 -11.16 -0.94 -4.59
N GLN A 7 -12.13 -1.77 -4.99
CA GLN A 7 -12.55 -2.90 -4.18
C GLN A 7 -11.46 -3.95 -4.06
N VAL A 8 -10.72 -4.21 -5.13
CA VAL A 8 -9.60 -5.14 -5.12
C VAL A 8 -8.53 -4.67 -4.14
N ILE A 9 -8.20 -3.37 -4.17
CA ILE A 9 -7.20 -2.80 -3.28
C ILE A 9 -7.67 -2.88 -1.82
N LEU A 10 -8.93 -2.53 -1.55
CA LEU A 10 -9.47 -2.59 -0.20
C LEU A 10 -9.46 -4.00 0.37
N ASN A 11 -9.81 -4.99 -0.45
CA ASN A 11 -9.78 -6.38 -0.04
C ASN A 11 -8.36 -6.81 0.33
N ARG A 12 -7.38 -6.42 -0.48
CA ARG A 12 -5.98 -6.77 -0.21
C ARG A 12 -5.46 -6.10 1.05
N LEU A 13 -5.85 -4.84 1.29
CA LEU A 13 -5.45 -4.13 2.50
C LEU A 13 -5.89 -4.88 3.76
N GLN A 14 -7.08 -5.46 3.75
CA GLN A 14 -7.58 -6.21 4.89
C GLN A 14 -6.79 -7.49 5.16
N GLU A 15 -6.12 -8.03 4.15
CA GLU A 15 -5.33 -9.25 4.27
C GLU A 15 -3.87 -9.00 4.66
N LEU A 16 -3.44 -7.75 4.69
CA LEU A 16 -2.07 -7.42 5.07
C LEU A 16 -1.82 -7.70 6.56
N PRO A 17 -0.57 -8.04 6.94
CA PRO A 17 -0.22 -8.11 8.36
C PRO A 17 -0.60 -6.83 9.10
N ASP A 18 -0.96 -6.97 10.37
CA ASP A 18 -1.47 -5.86 11.17
C ASP A 18 -0.60 -4.61 11.12
N MET A 19 0.71 -4.76 11.27
CA MET A 19 1.61 -3.61 11.28
C MET A 19 1.62 -2.89 9.94
N GLN A 20 1.61 -3.64 8.84
CA GLN A 20 1.57 -3.04 7.51
C GLN A 20 0.28 -2.25 7.31
N ARG A 21 -0.85 -2.84 7.71
CA ARG A 21 -2.15 -2.20 7.58
C ARG A 21 -2.22 -0.93 8.42
N LYS A 22 -1.73 -0.98 9.66
CA LYS A 22 -1.74 0.18 10.56
C LYS A 22 -0.85 1.30 10.05
N VAL A 23 0.33 0.97 9.54
CA VAL A 23 1.24 1.97 8.99
C VAL A 23 0.60 2.66 7.79
N LEU A 24 -0.01 1.89 6.88
CA LEU A 24 -0.68 2.50 5.72
C LEU A 24 -1.85 3.39 6.15
N ALA A 25 -2.62 2.96 7.14
CA ALA A 25 -3.76 3.75 7.63
C ALA A 25 -3.30 5.09 8.20
N LEU A 26 -2.21 5.10 8.95
CA LEU A 26 -1.69 6.35 9.53
C LEU A 26 -1.04 7.23 8.48
N TYR A 27 -0.31 6.64 7.54
CA TYR A 27 0.39 7.40 6.52
C TYR A 27 -0.56 8.04 5.51
N TYR A 28 -1.51 7.26 4.99
CA TYR A 28 -2.42 7.72 3.94
C TYR A 28 -3.73 8.25 4.47
N GLY A 29 -4.20 7.76 5.62
CA GLY A 29 -5.46 8.19 6.20
C GLY A 29 -5.35 9.39 7.12
N GLU A 30 -4.27 9.45 7.91
CA GLU A 30 -4.07 10.51 8.90
C GLU A 30 -2.95 11.48 8.52
N ASP A 31 -2.37 11.32 7.34
CA ASP A 31 -1.29 12.18 6.82
C ASP A 31 -0.09 12.30 7.75
N LEU A 32 0.22 11.26 8.50
CA LEU A 32 1.39 11.27 9.38
C LEU A 32 2.65 10.98 8.58
N HIS A 33 3.75 11.61 8.99
CA HIS A 33 5.06 11.29 8.44
C HIS A 33 5.58 9.98 9.03
N LEU A 34 6.48 9.31 8.31
CA LEU A 34 7.04 8.03 8.79
C LEU A 34 7.68 8.16 10.17
N ARG A 35 8.32 9.30 10.45
CA ARG A 35 8.93 9.57 11.75
C ARG A 35 7.87 9.58 12.85
N GLU A 36 6.74 10.23 12.60
CA GLU A 36 5.65 10.29 13.56
C GLU A 36 5.05 8.92 13.82
N ILE A 37 4.90 8.12 12.77
CA ILE A 37 4.40 6.75 12.88
C ILE A 37 5.36 5.91 13.73
N ALA A 38 6.67 6.10 13.53
CA ALA A 38 7.68 5.41 14.31
C ALA A 38 7.53 5.73 15.80
N GLU A 39 7.26 6.98 16.13
CA GLU A 39 7.02 7.38 17.51
C GLU A 39 5.78 6.71 18.09
N VAL A 40 4.70 6.63 17.30
CA VAL A 40 3.46 6.00 17.75
C VAL A 40 3.69 4.53 18.14
N PHE A 41 4.50 3.81 17.37
CA PHE A 41 4.72 2.39 17.60
C PHE A 41 5.97 2.07 18.42
N GLY A 42 6.75 3.08 18.79
CA GLY A 42 8.00 2.85 19.51
C GLY A 42 9.04 2.13 18.67
N LEU A 43 9.05 2.37 17.37
CA LEU A 43 9.98 1.77 16.43
C LEU A 43 10.85 2.86 15.80
N THR A 44 11.90 2.42 15.08
CA THR A 44 12.74 3.35 14.32
C THR A 44 12.03 3.76 13.04
N GLU A 45 12.39 4.95 12.53
CA GLU A 45 11.88 5.40 11.23
C GLU A 45 12.27 4.43 10.12
N SER A 46 13.50 3.88 10.18
CA SER A 46 13.96 2.89 9.20
C SER A 46 13.07 1.66 9.19
N ARG A 47 12.66 1.18 10.37
CA ARG A 47 11.78 0.01 10.45
C ARG A 47 10.41 0.31 9.86
N ILE A 48 9.86 1.48 10.16
CA ILE A 48 8.57 1.89 9.58
C ILE A 48 8.68 2.02 8.07
N CYS A 49 9.78 2.57 7.56
CA CYS A 49 10.03 2.66 6.12
C CYS A 49 10.03 1.28 5.47
N GLN A 50 10.67 0.29 6.10
CA GLN A 50 10.67 -1.09 5.61
C GLN A 50 9.26 -1.69 5.59
N ILE A 51 8.50 -1.47 6.66
CA ILE A 51 7.13 -1.96 6.76
C ILE A 51 6.27 -1.35 5.66
N HIS A 52 6.39 -0.05 5.46
CA HIS A 52 5.67 0.67 4.40
C HIS A 52 6.03 0.11 3.02
N SER A 53 7.32 -0.03 2.75
CA SER A 53 7.79 -0.54 1.45
C SER A 53 7.29 -1.97 1.19
N GLN A 54 7.33 -2.82 2.20
CA GLN A 54 6.83 -4.19 2.08
C GLN A 54 5.33 -4.23 1.81
N ALA A 55 4.57 -3.36 2.47
CA ALA A 55 3.14 -3.26 2.25
C ALA A 55 2.82 -2.84 0.82
N ILE A 56 3.49 -1.81 0.33
CA ILE A 56 3.30 -1.33 -1.04
C ILE A 56 3.68 -2.40 -2.05
N LEU A 57 4.80 -3.09 -1.83
CA LEU A 57 5.24 -4.16 -2.72
C LEU A 57 4.22 -5.30 -2.76
N SER A 58 3.67 -5.66 -1.60
CA SER A 58 2.65 -6.72 -1.51
C SER A 58 1.40 -6.36 -2.31
N ILE A 59 0.92 -5.12 -2.18
CA ILE A 59 -0.24 -4.66 -2.92
C ILE A 59 0.05 -4.65 -4.43
N ARG A 60 1.20 -4.14 -4.82
CA ARG A 60 1.61 -4.08 -6.22
C ARG A 60 1.69 -5.48 -6.84
N SER A 61 2.33 -6.42 -6.13
CA SER A 61 2.47 -7.80 -6.59
C SER A 61 1.10 -8.47 -6.74
N TYR A 62 0.20 -8.23 -5.80
CA TYR A 62 -1.15 -8.76 -5.85
C TYR A 62 -1.90 -8.25 -7.09
N LEU A 63 -1.83 -6.93 -7.33
CA LEU A 63 -2.49 -6.32 -8.47
C LEU A 63 -1.94 -6.85 -9.78
N GLN A 64 -0.63 -7.06 -9.87
CA GLN A 64 -0.01 -7.60 -11.08
C GLN A 64 -0.46 -9.03 -11.36
N ARG A 65 -0.62 -9.85 -10.33
CA ARG A 65 -1.05 -11.24 -10.50
C ARG A 65 -2.54 -11.35 -10.78
N PHE A 66 -3.34 -10.54 -10.09
CA PHE A 66 -4.81 -10.63 -10.16
C PHE A 66 -5.37 -9.82 -11.35
N GLU A 67 -4.83 -8.62 -11.55
CA GLU A 67 -5.28 -7.66 -12.55
C GLU A 67 -4.17 -7.29 -13.54
N GLY A 68 -3.36 -8.28 -13.93
CA GLY A 68 -2.17 -8.04 -14.73
C GLY A 68 -2.41 -7.16 -15.95
N GLY A 69 -3.47 -7.43 -16.71
CA GLY A 69 -3.80 -6.62 -17.88
C GLY A 69 -4.19 -5.19 -17.52
N LEU A 70 -4.85 -5.00 -16.40
CA LEU A 70 -5.27 -3.67 -15.96
C LEU A 70 -4.08 -2.81 -15.56
N VAL A 71 -3.15 -3.38 -14.79
CA VAL A 71 -1.95 -2.65 -14.37
C VAL A 71 -1.11 -2.26 -15.58
N ASP A 72 -0.92 -3.19 -16.52
CA ASP A 72 -0.16 -2.92 -17.73
C ASP A 72 -0.81 -1.84 -18.58
N ARG A 73 -2.14 -1.85 -18.69
CA ARG A 73 -2.88 -0.81 -19.42
C ARG A 73 -2.72 0.54 -18.78
N MET A 74 -2.72 0.61 -17.45
CA MET A 74 -2.52 1.85 -16.73
C MET A 74 -1.12 2.43 -16.98
N LYS A 75 -0.11 1.55 -17.02
CA LYS A 75 1.25 1.97 -17.34
C LYS A 75 1.35 2.51 -18.76
N SER A 76 0.70 1.84 -19.71
CA SER A 76 0.68 2.28 -21.10
C SER A 76 0.04 3.66 -21.24
N LEU A 77 -1.05 3.91 -20.53
CA LEU A 77 -1.74 5.19 -20.57
C LEU A 77 -0.87 6.32 -20.04
N LYS A 78 -0.05 6.05 -19.02
CA LYS A 78 0.86 7.05 -18.47
C LYS A 78 1.97 7.42 -19.44
N ARG A 79 2.37 6.49 -20.31
CA ARG A 79 3.43 6.72 -21.27
C ARG A 79 2.94 7.45 -22.53
N ALA A 80 1.67 7.33 -22.79
CA ALA A 80 1.07 7.98 -23.94
C ALA A 80 0.77 9.43 -23.63
#